data_0811b6adc34466e2a00a33714616f912
#
_entry.id   0811b6adc34466e2a00a33714616f912
#
_cell.length_a   1.000
_cell.length_b   1.000
_cell.length_c   1.000
_cell.angle_alpha   90.00
_cell.angle_beta   90.00
_cell.angle_gamma   90.00
#
_symmetry.space_group_name_H-M   'P 1'
#
loop_
_entity.id
_entity.type
_entity.pdbx_description
1 polymer ?
#
loop_
_entity_poly.entity_id
_entity_poly.type
_entity_poly.pdbx_seq_one_letter_code
_entity_poly.pdbx_strand_id
1 'polypeptide(L)'
;MALQIYNTMTRSKEQFVPQESGKVKMYVCGPTVYGYMHIGNARPIIVFDMVRNYLEQLGNEVRYVTNFTDVDDKLIRKAEEMNTSVAEVAEIFINAYREDLEGLGVKPATLNPRVTESMELIIEFIKELEEKGYAYESGGDVYYRTSKFEDYGKLSRQNLDELQFGIRVEVDSRKEKPEDFVLWKAAKPGEVYWQSPWGNGRPGWHIECSAMAREFLGDTIDIHGGGQDLQFPHHECECAQTEALTGKPLSNYWMHNGFINIGDEKMSKSLGNGWLVKDIRGQFKAGTIRYFMLSTHYRNPLNFSVDSMTSAEKSVERISLAESNVKHRLELAAEGAQGEVSSEINDKLSAIVANFHARMQDDFNTPDAITAMFDWVSLANHTLANNEAAPADFAALLQAFGEMNAVLRLTPELEEEIAGEEVERLIAERVEARKNKNWSRSDEIRDELGRLGILLEDTPQGMRWRRK
;
A
#
# COMPACT_ATOMS: atom_id res chain seq x y z
N MET A 1 -15.61 -10.88 -16.51
CA MET A 1 -14.83 -12.09 -16.11
C MET A 1 -14.78 -12.11 -14.58
N ALA A 2 -14.57 -13.27 -13.95
CA ALA A 2 -14.37 -13.31 -12.49
C ALA A 2 -12.91 -12.93 -12.16
N LEU A 3 -12.69 -12.28 -11.02
CA LEU A 3 -11.36 -11.93 -10.53
C LEU A 3 -10.51 -13.19 -10.35
N GLN A 4 -9.32 -13.19 -10.93
CA GLN A 4 -8.28 -14.20 -10.74
C GLN A 4 -7.17 -13.60 -9.87
N ILE A 5 -6.65 -14.39 -8.93
CA ILE A 5 -5.52 -14.00 -8.07
C ILE A 5 -4.45 -15.08 -8.18
N TYR A 6 -3.20 -14.69 -8.39
CA TYR A 6 -2.08 -15.63 -8.28
C TYR A 6 -1.83 -15.96 -6.82
N ASN A 7 -2.09 -17.22 -6.48
CA ASN A 7 -1.89 -17.72 -5.13
C ASN A 7 -0.48 -18.29 -4.96
N THR A 8 0.31 -17.70 -4.07
CA THR A 8 1.68 -18.17 -3.81
C THR A 8 1.70 -19.62 -3.28
N MET A 9 0.68 -20.04 -2.55
CA MET A 9 0.59 -21.41 -2.03
C MET A 9 0.53 -22.45 -3.15
N THR A 10 -0.30 -22.21 -4.16
CA THR A 10 -0.53 -23.14 -5.26
C THR A 10 0.33 -22.85 -6.50
N ARG A 11 0.95 -21.65 -6.57
CA ARG A 11 1.74 -21.18 -7.71
C ARG A 11 0.93 -21.03 -9.00
N SER A 12 -0.36 -20.80 -8.88
CA SER A 12 -1.28 -20.66 -10.00
C SER A 12 -2.25 -19.51 -9.81
N LYS A 13 -2.81 -19.00 -10.91
CA LYS A 13 -3.95 -18.07 -10.86
C LYS A 13 -5.20 -18.86 -10.54
N GLU A 14 -5.95 -18.40 -9.56
CA GLU A 14 -7.19 -19.02 -9.09
C GLU A 14 -8.31 -17.99 -9.09
N GLN A 15 -9.53 -18.43 -9.36
CA GLN A 15 -10.68 -17.59 -9.21
C GLN A 15 -10.84 -17.16 -7.76
N PHE A 16 -10.90 -15.86 -7.51
CA PHE A 16 -11.15 -15.34 -6.17
C PHE A 16 -12.61 -15.56 -5.77
N VAL A 17 -12.78 -16.25 -4.64
CA VAL A 17 -14.07 -16.50 -4.02
C VAL A 17 -13.92 -16.19 -2.53
N PRO A 18 -14.53 -15.10 -2.00
CA PRO A 18 -14.46 -14.79 -0.57
C PRO A 18 -15.23 -15.85 0.23
N GLN A 19 -14.80 -16.10 1.47
CA GLN A 19 -15.45 -17.06 2.38
C GLN A 19 -16.90 -16.66 2.69
N GLU A 20 -17.12 -15.36 2.83
CA GLU A 20 -18.46 -14.78 3.03
C GLU A 20 -18.76 -13.84 1.85
N SER A 21 -19.87 -14.10 1.16
CA SER A 21 -20.27 -13.29 0.01
C SER A 21 -20.37 -11.80 0.36
N GLY A 22 -19.67 -10.96 -0.40
CA GLY A 22 -19.65 -9.51 -0.20
C GLY A 22 -18.72 -9.02 0.93
N LYS A 23 -17.96 -9.92 1.58
CA LYS A 23 -17.00 -9.55 2.62
C LYS A 23 -15.64 -10.20 2.36
N VAL A 24 -14.58 -9.45 2.55
CA VAL A 24 -13.20 -9.93 2.38
C VAL A 24 -12.40 -9.62 3.64
N LYS A 25 -11.76 -10.64 4.19
CA LYS A 25 -10.83 -10.57 5.31
C LYS A 25 -9.41 -10.55 4.77
N MET A 26 -8.71 -9.44 4.94
CA MET A 26 -7.35 -9.25 4.43
C MET A 26 -6.39 -8.86 5.56
N TYR A 27 -5.32 -9.62 5.72
CA TYR A 27 -4.22 -9.32 6.61
C TYR A 27 -2.94 -9.08 5.82
N VAL A 28 -2.25 -7.99 6.09
CA VAL A 28 -0.95 -7.70 5.51
C VAL A 28 0.02 -7.42 6.65
N CYS A 29 1.12 -8.17 6.73
CA CYS A 29 2.12 -7.98 7.77
C CYS A 29 2.65 -6.55 7.76
N GLY A 30 2.53 -5.89 8.90
CA GLY A 30 2.90 -4.50 9.08
C GLY A 30 4.37 -4.28 9.40
N PRO A 31 4.80 -3.05 9.57
CA PRO A 31 6.20 -2.72 9.81
C PRO A 31 6.62 -2.95 11.26
N THR A 32 7.91 -3.29 11.45
CA THR A 32 8.60 -3.07 12.72
C THR A 32 8.98 -1.59 12.80
N VAL A 33 8.42 -0.87 13.77
CA VAL A 33 8.44 0.60 13.83
C VAL A 33 9.68 1.15 14.58
N TYR A 34 10.86 0.89 14.06
CA TYR A 34 12.16 1.35 14.62
C TYR A 34 12.87 2.42 13.80
N GLY A 35 12.27 2.90 12.72
CA GLY A 35 12.87 3.90 11.83
C GLY A 35 11.92 4.36 10.74
N TYR A 36 12.28 5.42 10.05
CA TYR A 36 11.51 5.93 8.91
C TYR A 36 11.37 4.88 7.80
N MET A 37 10.25 4.96 7.10
CA MET A 37 9.91 4.08 5.99
C MET A 37 10.84 4.33 4.80
N HIS A 38 11.45 3.27 4.26
CA HIS A 38 12.15 3.35 2.96
C HIS A 38 11.21 2.95 1.81
N ILE A 39 11.57 3.35 0.59
CA ILE A 39 10.71 3.17 -0.60
C ILE A 39 10.30 1.70 -0.83
N GLY A 40 11.14 0.75 -0.46
CA GLY A 40 10.82 -0.69 -0.56
C GLY A 40 9.62 -1.10 0.30
N ASN A 41 9.44 -0.46 1.47
CA ASN A 41 8.27 -0.71 2.32
C ASN A 41 7.00 -0.04 1.80
N ALA A 42 7.11 1.02 0.99
CA ALA A 42 5.94 1.67 0.40
C ALA A 42 5.26 0.79 -0.66
N ARG A 43 6.00 -0.13 -1.30
CA ARG A 43 5.46 -0.96 -2.36
C ARG A 43 4.30 -1.86 -1.91
N PRO A 44 4.46 -2.73 -0.88
CA PRO A 44 3.34 -3.53 -0.38
C PRO A 44 2.16 -2.65 0.04
N ILE A 45 2.42 -1.52 0.67
CA ILE A 45 1.38 -0.59 1.13
C ILE A 45 0.52 -0.10 -0.04
N ILE A 46 1.14 0.40 -1.12
CA ILE A 46 0.43 0.89 -2.31
C ILE A 46 -0.26 -0.25 -3.06
N VAL A 47 0.40 -1.41 -3.17
CA VAL A 47 -0.17 -2.59 -3.84
C VAL A 47 -1.42 -3.07 -3.11
N PHE A 48 -1.37 -3.26 -1.79
CA PHE A 48 -2.54 -3.75 -1.05
C PHE A 48 -3.63 -2.70 -0.85
N ASP A 49 -3.29 -1.40 -0.86
CA ASP A 49 -4.29 -0.33 -0.97
C ASP A 49 -5.04 -0.41 -2.31
N MET A 50 -4.33 -0.60 -3.42
CA MET A 50 -4.94 -0.80 -4.74
C MET A 50 -5.79 -2.07 -4.80
N VAL A 51 -5.31 -3.20 -4.25
CA VAL A 51 -6.07 -4.46 -4.14
C VAL A 51 -7.38 -4.22 -3.36
N ARG A 52 -7.30 -3.58 -2.20
CA ARG A 52 -8.45 -3.19 -1.38
C ARG A 52 -9.44 -2.34 -2.18
N ASN A 53 -8.95 -1.28 -2.83
CA ASN A 53 -9.80 -0.37 -3.61
C ASN A 53 -10.56 -1.12 -4.72
N TYR A 54 -9.89 -2.05 -5.41
CA TYR A 54 -10.53 -2.84 -6.45
C TYR A 54 -11.56 -3.83 -5.89
N LEU A 55 -11.27 -4.50 -4.77
CA LEU A 55 -12.23 -5.38 -4.11
C LEU A 55 -13.46 -4.62 -3.61
N GLU A 56 -13.28 -3.41 -3.07
CA GLU A 56 -14.38 -2.51 -2.67
C GLU A 56 -15.21 -2.07 -3.89
N GLN A 57 -14.56 -1.76 -5.03
CA GLN A 57 -15.25 -1.43 -6.28
C GLN A 57 -16.08 -2.60 -6.83
N LEU A 58 -15.64 -3.83 -6.60
CA LEU A 58 -16.41 -5.03 -6.92
C LEU A 58 -17.59 -5.29 -5.94
N GLY A 59 -17.84 -4.38 -5.00
CA GLY A 59 -18.95 -4.42 -4.06
C GLY A 59 -18.67 -5.20 -2.77
N ASN A 60 -17.42 -5.48 -2.44
CA ASN A 60 -17.08 -6.15 -1.19
C ASN A 60 -16.80 -5.14 -0.07
N GLU A 61 -17.22 -5.46 1.14
CA GLU A 61 -16.71 -4.84 2.37
C GLU A 61 -15.35 -5.50 2.71
N VAL A 62 -14.27 -4.72 2.69
CA VAL A 62 -12.92 -5.24 2.96
C VAL A 62 -12.49 -4.90 4.39
N ARG A 63 -12.39 -5.91 5.24
CA ARG A 63 -11.80 -5.76 6.57
C ARG A 63 -10.28 -5.96 6.45
N TYR A 64 -9.57 -4.84 6.35
CA TYR A 64 -8.13 -4.79 6.16
C TYR A 64 -7.42 -4.56 7.49
N VAL A 65 -6.59 -5.51 7.91
CA VAL A 65 -5.78 -5.46 9.13
C VAL A 65 -4.30 -5.46 8.78
N THR A 66 -3.55 -4.55 9.40
CA THR A 66 -2.09 -4.51 9.36
C THR A 66 -1.57 -4.08 10.73
N ASN A 67 -0.65 -4.84 11.30
CA ASN A 67 -0.15 -4.63 12.64
C ASN A 67 0.99 -3.60 12.71
N PHE A 68 1.30 -3.15 13.92
CA PHE A 68 2.58 -2.55 14.27
C PHE A 68 3.36 -3.48 15.19
N THR A 69 4.54 -3.91 14.75
CA THR A 69 5.52 -4.53 15.64
C THR A 69 6.25 -3.41 16.39
N ASP A 70 5.75 -3.10 17.58
CA ASP A 70 6.19 -2.00 18.45
C ASP A 70 7.07 -2.46 19.62
N VAL A 71 7.47 -3.73 19.61
CA VAL A 71 8.52 -4.30 20.47
C VAL A 71 9.32 -5.36 19.69
N ASP A 72 10.63 -5.18 19.62
CA ASP A 72 11.56 -6.06 18.88
C ASP A 72 13.01 -5.70 19.27
N ASP A 73 13.98 -6.57 19.00
CA ASP A 73 15.41 -6.30 19.21
C ASP A 73 15.91 -4.99 18.58
N LYS A 74 15.32 -4.61 17.41
CA LYS A 74 15.70 -3.39 16.71
C LYS A 74 15.18 -2.14 17.41
N LEU A 75 13.95 -2.21 17.98
CA LEU A 75 13.39 -1.11 18.78
C LEU A 75 14.17 -0.93 20.07
N ILE A 76 14.55 -2.02 20.75
CA ILE A 76 15.35 -1.97 21.98
C ILE A 76 16.68 -1.25 21.71
N ARG A 77 17.43 -1.68 20.69
CA ARG A 77 18.66 -1.01 20.28
C ARG A 77 18.45 0.46 19.89
N LYS A 78 17.34 0.74 19.20
CA LYS A 78 17.02 2.12 18.79
C LYS A 78 16.70 3.02 19.97
N ALA A 79 16.03 2.48 20.99
CA ALA A 79 15.76 3.18 22.24
C ALA A 79 17.06 3.51 23.01
N GLU A 80 17.99 2.57 23.08
CA GLU A 80 19.34 2.79 23.62
C GLU A 80 20.10 3.89 22.86
N GLU A 81 20.12 3.82 21.52
CA GLU A 81 20.75 4.84 20.66
C GLU A 81 20.17 6.25 20.88
N MET A 82 18.84 6.33 21.05
CA MET A 82 18.12 7.59 21.24
C MET A 82 18.06 8.03 22.71
N ASN A 83 18.55 7.21 23.61
CA ASN A 83 18.46 7.42 25.08
C ASN A 83 17.02 7.70 25.54
N THR A 84 16.09 6.85 25.10
CA THR A 84 14.66 6.94 25.40
C THR A 84 14.04 5.56 25.60
N SER A 85 12.73 5.49 25.84
CA SER A 85 12.01 4.22 26.01
C SER A 85 11.64 3.59 24.67
N VAL A 86 11.45 2.25 24.66
CA VAL A 86 10.95 1.52 23.49
C VAL A 86 9.58 2.05 23.04
N ALA A 87 8.70 2.38 23.99
CA ALA A 87 7.38 2.94 23.70
C ALA A 87 7.47 4.30 22.99
N GLU A 88 8.37 5.19 23.41
CA GLU A 88 8.56 6.50 22.75
C GLU A 88 9.13 6.34 21.34
N VAL A 89 10.07 5.40 21.14
CA VAL A 89 10.57 5.07 19.80
C VAL A 89 9.42 4.60 18.90
N ALA A 90 8.60 3.68 19.40
CA ALA A 90 7.45 3.17 18.65
C ALA A 90 6.49 4.29 18.25
N GLU A 91 6.11 5.18 19.21
CA GLU A 91 5.20 6.29 18.90
C GLU A 91 5.76 7.26 17.85
N ILE A 92 7.05 7.60 17.93
CA ILE A 92 7.70 8.46 16.93
C ILE A 92 7.56 7.86 15.53
N PHE A 93 7.87 6.57 15.37
CA PHE A 93 7.89 5.95 14.04
C PHE A 93 6.52 5.46 13.56
N ILE A 94 5.56 5.20 14.48
CA ILE A 94 4.15 5.00 14.11
C ILE A 94 3.57 6.30 13.53
N ASN A 95 3.84 7.44 14.16
CA ASN A 95 3.37 8.74 13.65
C ASN A 95 4.00 9.06 12.31
N ALA A 96 5.32 8.88 12.16
CA ALA A 96 5.99 9.05 10.88
C ALA A 96 5.46 8.11 9.79
N TYR A 97 5.10 6.87 10.14
CA TYR A 97 4.47 5.93 9.22
C TYR A 97 3.09 6.42 8.78
N ARG A 98 2.26 6.94 9.70
CA ARG A 98 0.93 7.49 9.37
C ARG A 98 1.03 8.71 8.45
N GLU A 99 1.97 9.61 8.73
CA GLU A 99 2.26 10.75 7.85
C GLU A 99 2.68 10.29 6.44
N ASP A 100 3.47 9.20 6.35
CA ASP A 100 3.86 8.64 5.06
C ASP A 100 2.67 8.02 4.33
N LEU A 101 1.75 7.32 5.01
CA LEU A 101 0.53 6.79 4.40
C LEU A 101 -0.36 7.90 3.84
N GLU A 102 -0.60 8.94 4.63
CA GLU A 102 -1.39 10.10 4.22
C GLU A 102 -0.76 10.76 2.99
N GLY A 103 0.53 11.05 3.04
CA GLY A 103 1.26 11.66 1.94
C GLY A 103 1.43 10.76 0.70
N LEU A 104 1.14 9.46 0.79
CA LEU A 104 1.05 8.53 -0.36
C LEU A 104 -0.39 8.37 -0.84
N GLY A 105 -1.36 9.02 -0.22
CA GLY A 105 -2.77 8.89 -0.53
C GLY A 105 -3.32 7.49 -0.26
N VAL A 106 -2.79 6.78 0.72
CA VAL A 106 -3.21 5.43 1.11
C VAL A 106 -4.35 5.51 2.13
N LYS A 107 -5.40 4.72 1.94
CA LYS A 107 -6.50 4.64 2.90
C LYS A 107 -6.04 4.02 4.22
N PRO A 108 -6.45 4.55 5.37
CA PRO A 108 -6.20 3.90 6.65
C PRO A 108 -6.69 2.45 6.66
N ALA A 109 -5.94 1.55 7.31
CA ALA A 109 -6.42 0.19 7.54
C ALA A 109 -7.66 0.20 8.44
N THR A 110 -8.47 -0.86 8.39
CA THR A 110 -9.61 -1.03 9.29
C THR A 110 -9.14 -1.13 10.74
N LEU A 111 -8.03 -1.83 10.95
CA LEU A 111 -7.39 -1.98 12.26
C LEU A 111 -5.86 -2.00 12.10
N ASN A 112 -5.19 -1.37 13.07
CA ASN A 112 -3.74 -1.43 13.24
C ASN A 112 -3.41 -1.94 14.66
N PRO A 113 -3.56 -3.25 14.94
CA PRO A 113 -3.24 -3.78 16.26
C PRO A 113 -1.74 -3.65 16.55
N ARG A 114 -1.41 -3.42 17.83
CA ARG A 114 -0.04 -3.36 18.32
C ARG A 114 0.33 -4.65 19.04
N VAL A 115 1.56 -5.07 18.88
CA VAL A 115 2.06 -6.26 19.59
C VAL A 115 1.99 -6.06 21.10
N THR A 116 2.38 -4.87 21.60
CA THR A 116 2.35 -4.56 23.03
C THR A 116 0.94 -4.60 23.64
N GLU A 117 -0.09 -4.33 22.86
CA GLU A 117 -1.51 -4.40 23.26
C GLU A 117 -2.11 -5.80 23.09
N SER A 118 -1.36 -6.72 22.48
CA SER A 118 -1.82 -8.08 22.10
C SER A 118 -1.12 -9.19 22.89
N MET A 119 -0.42 -8.87 23.98
CA MET A 119 0.42 -9.83 24.71
C MET A 119 -0.36 -11.01 25.28
N GLU A 120 -1.53 -10.76 25.87
CA GLU A 120 -2.35 -11.83 26.48
C GLU A 120 -2.78 -12.86 25.43
N LEU A 121 -3.24 -12.39 24.25
CA LEU A 121 -3.66 -13.27 23.17
C LEU A 121 -2.46 -14.02 22.56
N ILE A 122 -1.28 -13.41 22.49
CA ILE A 122 -0.06 -14.08 22.01
C ILE A 122 0.36 -15.19 22.98
N ILE A 123 0.37 -14.90 24.28
CA ILE A 123 0.71 -15.87 25.32
C ILE A 123 -0.27 -17.05 25.29
N GLU A 124 -1.57 -16.79 25.13
CA GLU A 124 -2.57 -17.84 25.05
C GLU A 124 -2.38 -18.73 23.81
N PHE A 125 -2.09 -18.11 22.67
CA PHE A 125 -1.80 -18.84 21.43
C PHE A 125 -0.59 -19.79 21.61
N ILE A 126 0.47 -19.32 22.25
CA ILE A 126 1.68 -20.13 22.52
C ILE A 126 1.34 -21.29 23.47
N LYS A 127 0.54 -21.07 24.52
CA LYS A 127 0.08 -22.11 25.44
C LYS A 127 -0.72 -23.20 24.70
N GLU A 128 -1.66 -22.81 23.86
CA GLU A 128 -2.42 -23.74 23.03
C GLU A 128 -1.50 -24.58 22.13
N LEU A 129 -0.43 -23.99 21.55
CA LEU A 129 0.58 -24.73 20.77
C LEU A 129 1.38 -25.71 21.67
N GLU A 130 1.74 -25.32 22.88
CA GLU A 130 2.48 -26.14 23.82
C GLU A 130 1.62 -27.34 24.28
N GLU A 131 0.35 -27.12 24.64
CA GLU A 131 -0.61 -28.17 25.00
C GLU A 131 -0.79 -29.21 23.89
N LYS A 132 -0.75 -28.78 22.63
CA LYS A 132 -0.78 -29.67 21.45
C LYS A 132 0.58 -30.27 21.12
N GLY A 133 1.64 -29.89 21.85
CA GLY A 133 3.01 -30.36 21.71
C GLY A 133 3.75 -29.81 20.49
N TYR A 134 3.26 -28.73 19.87
CA TYR A 134 3.96 -28.02 18.79
C TYR A 134 4.94 -26.96 19.33
N ALA A 135 4.90 -26.67 20.61
CA ALA A 135 5.86 -25.79 21.26
C ALA A 135 6.52 -26.48 22.46
N TYR A 136 7.69 -26.00 22.87
CA TYR A 136 8.41 -26.48 24.04
C TYR A 136 9.25 -25.35 24.66
N GLU A 137 9.35 -25.34 25.99
CA GLU A 137 10.21 -24.43 26.73
C GLU A 137 11.62 -25.00 26.84
N SER A 138 12.63 -24.14 26.67
CA SER A 138 14.04 -24.48 26.90
C SER A 138 14.82 -23.24 27.31
N GLY A 139 15.27 -23.23 28.57
CA GLY A 139 16.10 -22.15 29.12
C GLY A 139 15.41 -20.79 29.23
N GLY A 140 14.08 -20.80 29.42
CA GLY A 140 13.23 -19.61 29.52
C GLY A 140 12.72 -19.08 28.18
N ASP A 141 13.23 -19.59 27.06
CA ASP A 141 12.68 -19.37 25.74
C ASP A 141 11.66 -20.46 25.39
N VAL A 142 10.65 -20.13 24.55
CA VAL A 142 9.72 -21.10 24.00
C VAL A 142 9.95 -21.19 22.49
N TYR A 143 10.12 -22.40 22.00
CA TYR A 143 10.38 -22.67 20.59
C TYR A 143 9.22 -23.44 19.94
N TYR A 144 8.97 -23.17 18.66
CA TYR A 144 8.10 -23.97 17.82
C TYR A 144 8.86 -25.19 17.31
N ARG A 145 8.24 -26.37 17.44
CA ARG A 145 8.81 -27.65 16.99
C ARG A 145 8.42 -27.90 15.55
N THR A 146 9.27 -27.46 14.61
CA THR A 146 9.02 -27.56 13.16
C THR A 146 8.85 -28.99 12.68
N SER A 147 9.61 -29.94 13.25
CA SER A 147 9.57 -31.36 12.88
C SER A 147 8.21 -32.04 13.14
N LYS A 148 7.34 -31.43 13.95
CA LYS A 148 5.99 -31.96 14.22
C LYS A 148 4.95 -31.53 13.19
N PHE A 149 5.20 -30.45 12.45
CA PHE A 149 4.35 -29.97 11.38
C PHE A 149 4.87 -30.47 10.03
N GLU A 150 4.32 -31.61 9.56
CA GLU A 150 4.80 -32.32 8.37
C GLU A 150 4.85 -31.45 7.11
N ASP A 151 3.93 -30.47 7.02
CA ASP A 151 3.82 -29.57 5.86
C ASP A 151 4.70 -28.31 5.96
N TYR A 152 5.64 -28.23 6.92
CA TYR A 152 6.52 -27.06 7.04
C TYR A 152 7.36 -26.88 5.77
N GLY A 153 7.33 -25.70 5.19
CA GLY A 153 7.97 -25.39 3.89
C GLY A 153 7.02 -25.41 2.69
N LYS A 154 5.72 -25.72 2.88
CA LYS A 154 4.76 -25.84 1.78
C LYS A 154 4.48 -24.54 1.05
N LEU A 155 4.48 -23.40 1.75
CA LEU A 155 4.24 -22.07 1.17
C LEU A 155 5.46 -21.59 0.38
N SER A 156 6.64 -21.68 0.98
CA SER A 156 7.88 -21.18 0.40
C SER A 156 8.50 -22.12 -0.63
N ARG A 157 8.16 -23.42 -0.57
CA ARG A 157 8.81 -24.50 -1.33
C ARG A 157 10.31 -24.61 -1.03
N GLN A 158 10.73 -24.14 0.16
CA GLN A 158 12.09 -24.30 0.62
C GLN A 158 12.34 -25.75 1.03
N ASN A 159 13.42 -26.32 0.55
CA ASN A 159 13.90 -27.62 1.03
C ASN A 159 14.70 -27.37 2.32
N LEU A 160 14.17 -27.79 3.45
CA LEU A 160 14.80 -27.59 4.76
C LEU A 160 16.18 -28.27 4.85
N ASP A 161 16.35 -29.43 4.18
CA ASP A 161 17.62 -30.15 4.16
C ASP A 161 18.74 -29.41 3.43
N GLU A 162 18.37 -28.49 2.52
CA GLU A 162 19.29 -27.64 1.76
C GLU A 162 19.58 -26.29 2.45
N LEU A 163 18.77 -25.93 3.45
CA LEU A 163 19.02 -24.74 4.25
C LEU A 163 20.27 -24.98 5.12
N GLN A 164 21.35 -24.29 4.81
CA GLN A 164 22.59 -24.34 5.59
C GLN A 164 22.38 -23.58 6.91
N PHE A 165 21.69 -24.24 7.85
CA PHE A 165 21.55 -23.73 9.21
C PHE A 165 22.95 -23.67 9.84
N GLY A 166 23.34 -22.52 10.35
CA GLY A 166 24.63 -22.33 11.02
C GLY A 166 25.66 -21.48 10.27
N ILE A 167 25.49 -21.17 8.97
CA ILE A 167 26.41 -20.24 8.28
C ILE A 167 26.17 -18.78 8.69
N ARG A 168 24.95 -18.44 9.14
CA ARG A 168 24.56 -17.06 9.51
C ARG A 168 24.09 -16.89 10.96
N VAL A 169 23.80 -17.99 11.67
CA VAL A 169 23.34 -17.98 13.07
C VAL A 169 24.02 -19.13 13.79
N GLU A 170 24.65 -18.85 14.95
CA GLU A 170 25.14 -19.91 15.83
C GLU A 170 24.00 -20.87 16.16
N VAL A 171 24.28 -22.18 16.07
CA VAL A 171 23.29 -23.20 16.42
C VAL A 171 23.04 -23.08 17.92
N ASP A 172 21.85 -22.61 18.30
CA ASP A 172 21.45 -22.51 19.70
C ASP A 172 21.22 -23.93 20.25
N SER A 173 22.06 -24.32 21.20
CA SER A 173 22.00 -25.65 21.83
C SER A 173 20.70 -25.89 22.62
N ARG A 174 19.87 -24.88 22.84
CA ARG A 174 18.58 -25.00 23.48
C ARG A 174 17.47 -25.51 22.56
N LYS A 175 17.70 -25.46 21.24
CA LYS A 175 16.75 -25.96 20.24
C LYS A 175 16.85 -27.47 20.07
N GLU A 176 15.70 -28.16 19.92
CA GLU A 176 15.66 -29.58 19.56
C GLU A 176 16.17 -29.81 18.13
N LYS A 177 15.85 -28.86 17.22
CA LYS A 177 16.28 -28.85 15.84
C LYS A 177 16.75 -27.46 15.41
N PRO A 178 17.73 -27.33 14.51
CA PRO A 178 18.22 -26.03 14.05
C PRO A 178 17.12 -25.13 13.42
N GLU A 179 16.16 -25.76 12.74
CA GLU A 179 15.04 -25.11 12.07
C GLU A 179 13.94 -24.62 13.02
N ASP A 180 13.93 -25.05 14.28
CA ASP A 180 12.96 -24.55 15.25
C ASP A 180 13.14 -23.06 15.47
N PHE A 181 12.04 -22.35 15.63
CA PHE A 181 12.06 -20.90 15.76
C PHE A 181 11.39 -20.44 17.07
N VAL A 182 11.81 -19.26 17.54
CA VAL A 182 11.37 -18.76 18.84
C VAL A 182 9.94 -18.22 18.78
N LEU A 183 9.11 -18.61 19.73
CA LEU A 183 7.75 -18.10 19.98
C LEU A 183 7.73 -17.10 21.12
N TRP A 184 8.50 -17.36 22.18
CA TRP A 184 8.68 -16.48 23.34
C TRP A 184 10.15 -16.41 23.68
N LYS A 185 10.66 -15.22 23.90
CA LYS A 185 12.07 -14.96 24.18
C LYS A 185 12.23 -14.41 25.58
N ALA A 186 12.98 -15.09 26.42
CA ALA A 186 13.31 -14.63 27.77
C ALA A 186 13.97 -13.25 27.74
N ALA A 187 13.52 -12.35 28.62
CA ALA A 187 14.08 -11.01 28.72
C ALA A 187 15.48 -11.05 29.34
N LYS A 188 16.39 -10.28 28.78
CA LYS A 188 17.67 -10.00 29.41
C LYS A 188 17.54 -8.91 30.46
N PRO A 189 18.47 -8.83 31.43
CA PRO A 189 18.46 -7.77 32.42
C PRO A 189 18.40 -6.38 31.78
N GLY A 190 17.38 -5.58 32.18
CA GLY A 190 17.20 -4.23 31.68
C GLY A 190 16.34 -4.11 30.42
N GLU A 191 15.99 -5.21 29.74
CA GLU A 191 15.06 -5.18 28.60
C GLU A 191 13.60 -5.03 29.06
N VAL A 192 12.78 -4.46 28.19
CA VAL A 192 11.32 -4.45 28.34
C VAL A 192 10.78 -5.89 28.28
N TYR A 193 9.84 -6.24 29.15
CA TYR A 193 9.29 -7.58 29.24
C TYR A 193 7.82 -7.59 29.69
N TRP A 194 7.18 -8.72 29.42
CA TRP A 194 5.86 -9.08 29.94
C TRP A 194 5.97 -10.39 30.71
N GLN A 195 5.11 -10.53 31.74
CA GLN A 195 5.03 -11.77 32.50
C GLN A 195 4.32 -12.85 31.69
N SER A 196 4.84 -14.07 31.71
CA SER A 196 4.27 -15.22 31.10
C SER A 196 4.46 -16.48 31.93
N PRO A 197 3.80 -17.61 31.62
CA PRO A 197 4.05 -18.88 32.33
C PRO A 197 5.51 -19.36 32.28
N TRP A 198 6.25 -18.93 31.27
CA TRP A 198 7.67 -19.29 31.03
C TRP A 198 8.65 -18.27 31.67
N GLY A 199 8.13 -17.25 32.31
CA GLY A 199 8.91 -16.16 32.93
C GLY A 199 8.76 -14.84 32.19
N ASN A 200 9.57 -13.86 32.57
CA ASN A 200 9.60 -12.55 31.95
C ASN A 200 10.22 -12.64 30.56
N GLY A 201 9.53 -12.10 29.56
CA GLY A 201 9.99 -12.18 28.18
C GLY A 201 9.16 -11.34 27.21
N ARG A 202 9.31 -11.62 25.94
CA ARG A 202 8.59 -10.98 24.83
C ARG A 202 8.37 -11.95 23.68
N PRO A 203 7.41 -11.71 22.77
CA PRO A 203 7.13 -12.60 21.69
C PRO A 203 8.27 -12.71 20.68
N GLY A 204 8.34 -13.85 20.00
CA GLY A 204 9.07 -13.99 18.74
C GLY A 204 8.32 -13.29 17.62
N TRP A 205 9.04 -12.90 16.58
CA TRP A 205 8.49 -12.09 15.47
C TRP A 205 7.34 -12.77 14.70
N HIS A 206 7.35 -14.10 14.58
CA HIS A 206 6.37 -14.80 13.73
C HIS A 206 5.03 -15.03 14.41
N ILE A 207 5.01 -15.18 15.74
CA ILE A 207 3.78 -15.47 16.48
C ILE A 207 2.84 -14.27 16.55
N GLU A 208 3.36 -13.07 16.45
CA GLU A 208 2.62 -11.82 16.53
C GLU A 208 1.48 -11.79 15.51
N CYS A 209 1.83 -11.97 14.22
CA CYS A 209 0.89 -11.90 13.12
C CYS A 209 -0.12 -13.07 13.14
N SER A 210 0.31 -14.28 13.50
CA SER A 210 -0.60 -15.43 13.64
C SER A 210 -1.66 -15.17 14.69
N ALA A 211 -1.26 -14.69 15.86
CA ALA A 211 -2.18 -14.42 16.97
C ALA A 211 -3.15 -13.27 16.63
N MET A 212 -2.63 -12.16 16.07
CA MET A 212 -3.45 -11.01 15.71
C MET A 212 -4.36 -11.28 14.52
N ALA A 213 -3.90 -12.04 13.50
CA ALA A 213 -4.75 -12.42 12.37
C ALA A 213 -5.93 -13.27 12.84
N ARG A 214 -5.69 -14.26 13.70
CA ARG A 214 -6.74 -15.11 14.27
C ARG A 214 -7.74 -14.31 15.10
N GLU A 215 -7.28 -13.42 15.98
CA GLU A 215 -8.14 -12.61 16.85
C GLU A 215 -9.05 -11.67 16.05
N PHE A 216 -8.48 -10.92 15.12
CA PHE A 216 -9.21 -9.86 14.44
C PHE A 216 -9.96 -10.31 13.19
N LEU A 217 -9.58 -11.44 12.59
CA LEU A 217 -10.15 -11.93 11.33
C LEU A 217 -10.65 -13.37 11.38
N GLY A 218 -10.26 -14.16 12.41
CA GLY A 218 -10.65 -15.55 12.61
C GLY A 218 -9.61 -16.56 12.12
N ASP A 219 -9.92 -17.86 12.28
CA ASP A 219 -8.98 -18.98 12.03
C ASP A 219 -8.47 -19.03 10.58
N THR A 220 -9.31 -18.65 9.62
CA THR A 220 -8.98 -18.60 8.20
C THR A 220 -9.37 -17.24 7.64
N ILE A 221 -8.49 -16.64 6.86
CA ILE A 221 -8.71 -15.36 6.20
C ILE A 221 -8.77 -15.53 4.67
N ASP A 222 -9.31 -14.55 3.96
CA ASP A 222 -9.36 -14.64 2.49
C ASP A 222 -7.99 -14.37 1.88
N ILE A 223 -7.36 -13.25 2.21
CA ILE A 223 -6.08 -12.83 1.64
C ILE A 223 -5.06 -12.57 2.75
N HIS A 224 -3.90 -13.21 2.66
CA HIS A 224 -2.71 -12.85 3.43
C HIS A 224 -1.63 -12.31 2.51
N GLY A 225 -1.10 -11.14 2.82
CA GLY A 225 -0.20 -10.42 1.93
C GLY A 225 1.05 -9.88 2.58
N GLY A 226 2.04 -9.57 1.73
CA GLY A 226 3.29 -8.94 2.14
C GLY A 226 4.33 -8.90 1.04
N GLY A 227 5.54 -8.45 1.37
CA GLY A 227 6.68 -8.53 0.46
C GLY A 227 7.13 -9.98 0.22
N GLN A 228 7.76 -10.23 -0.91
CA GLN A 228 8.27 -11.56 -1.26
C GLN A 228 9.32 -12.08 -0.25
N ASP A 229 10.02 -11.19 0.45
CA ASP A 229 10.95 -11.52 1.51
C ASP A 229 10.30 -12.10 2.77
N LEU A 230 9.01 -11.80 2.98
CA LEU A 230 8.25 -12.38 4.09
C LEU A 230 7.80 -13.80 3.82
N GLN A 231 7.78 -14.27 2.57
CA GLN A 231 7.36 -15.61 2.21
C GLN A 231 8.11 -16.68 3.05
N PHE A 232 9.42 -16.48 3.24
CA PHE A 232 10.24 -17.30 4.12
C PHE A 232 11.25 -16.42 4.88
N PRO A 233 11.38 -16.61 6.21
CA PRO A 233 10.67 -17.60 7.03
C PRO A 233 9.32 -17.14 7.57
N HIS A 234 8.96 -15.83 7.50
CA HIS A 234 7.89 -15.23 8.31
C HIS A 234 6.51 -15.85 8.04
N HIS A 235 6.01 -15.78 6.81
CA HIS A 235 4.69 -16.32 6.45
C HIS A 235 4.63 -17.85 6.51
N GLU A 236 5.75 -18.54 6.24
CA GLU A 236 5.83 -19.98 6.44
C GLU A 236 5.64 -20.35 7.91
N CYS A 237 6.29 -19.61 8.82
CA CYS A 237 6.12 -19.80 10.26
C CYS A 237 4.71 -19.49 10.72
N GLU A 238 4.09 -18.42 10.21
CA GLU A 238 2.69 -18.09 10.53
C GLU A 238 1.71 -19.19 10.07
N CYS A 239 1.92 -19.72 8.86
CA CYS A 239 1.17 -20.83 8.32
C CYS A 239 1.28 -22.04 9.26
N ALA A 240 2.50 -22.43 9.62
CA ALA A 240 2.75 -23.57 10.50
C ALA A 240 2.09 -23.39 11.89
N GLN A 241 2.23 -22.21 12.50
CA GLN A 241 1.66 -21.91 13.82
C GLN A 241 0.13 -22.00 13.82
N THR A 242 -0.51 -21.33 12.86
CA THR A 242 -1.98 -21.27 12.82
C THR A 242 -2.59 -22.59 12.43
N GLU A 243 -2.03 -23.28 11.44
CA GLU A 243 -2.57 -24.56 10.97
C GLU A 243 -2.35 -25.70 11.96
N ALA A 244 -1.20 -25.73 12.66
CA ALA A 244 -0.97 -26.67 13.76
C ALA A 244 -2.00 -26.49 14.88
N LEU A 245 -2.38 -25.25 15.14
CA LEU A 245 -3.34 -24.93 16.19
C LEU A 245 -4.78 -25.22 15.78
N THR A 246 -5.19 -24.78 14.60
CA THR A 246 -6.60 -24.78 14.19
C THR A 246 -7.01 -26.00 13.35
N GLY A 247 -6.04 -26.66 12.70
CA GLY A 247 -6.29 -27.67 11.70
C GLY A 247 -6.89 -27.12 10.39
N LYS A 248 -6.86 -25.80 10.21
CA LYS A 248 -7.42 -25.10 9.05
C LYS A 248 -6.34 -24.24 8.39
N PRO A 249 -6.42 -23.98 7.06
CA PRO A 249 -5.50 -23.07 6.42
C PRO A 249 -5.61 -21.65 7.01
N LEU A 250 -4.47 -21.00 7.25
CA LEU A 250 -4.46 -19.61 7.73
C LEU A 250 -5.08 -18.67 6.68
N SER A 251 -4.77 -18.86 5.41
CA SER A 251 -5.29 -18.03 4.33
C SER A 251 -5.64 -18.84 3.10
N ASN A 252 -6.73 -18.45 2.42
CA ASN A 252 -7.11 -19.02 1.15
C ASN A 252 -6.21 -18.56 0.00
N TYR A 253 -5.82 -17.27 0.02
CA TYR A 253 -4.98 -16.66 -1.02
C TYR A 253 -3.78 -15.97 -0.38
N TRP A 254 -2.58 -16.39 -0.79
CA TRP A 254 -1.32 -15.79 -0.39
C TRP A 254 -0.79 -14.90 -1.50
N MET A 255 -0.65 -13.60 -1.23
CA MET A 255 -0.19 -12.62 -2.21
C MET A 255 1.13 -11.99 -1.79
N HIS A 256 2.12 -12.03 -2.69
CA HIS A 256 3.44 -11.46 -2.42
C HIS A 256 3.85 -10.49 -3.54
N ASN A 257 4.20 -9.26 -3.16
CA ASN A 257 4.77 -8.31 -4.10
C ASN A 257 6.29 -8.47 -4.23
N GLY A 258 6.79 -8.22 -5.44
CA GLY A 258 8.24 -8.25 -5.72
C GLY A 258 8.99 -7.10 -5.04
N PHE A 259 10.32 -7.19 -5.07
CA PHE A 259 11.23 -6.21 -4.47
C PHE A 259 11.31 -4.89 -5.25
N ILE A 260 11.77 -3.84 -4.57
CA ILE A 260 12.34 -2.67 -5.23
C ILE A 260 13.87 -2.83 -5.22
N ASN A 261 14.46 -2.73 -6.40
CA ASN A 261 15.90 -2.72 -6.59
C ASN A 261 16.39 -1.29 -6.83
N ILE A 262 17.59 -0.97 -6.38
CA ILE A 262 18.31 0.25 -6.77
C ILE A 262 19.49 -0.18 -7.62
N GLY A 263 19.52 0.22 -8.89
CA GLY A 263 20.40 -0.35 -9.87
C GLY A 263 20.13 -1.86 -10.01
N ASP A 264 21.18 -2.68 -10.00
CA ASP A 264 21.08 -4.15 -10.05
C ASP A 264 21.02 -4.80 -8.66
N GLU A 265 21.01 -4.03 -7.57
CA GLU A 265 21.03 -4.53 -6.21
C GLU A 265 19.72 -4.31 -5.47
N LYS A 266 19.33 -5.30 -4.64
CA LYS A 266 18.18 -5.15 -3.73
C LYS A 266 18.45 -4.01 -2.75
N MET A 267 17.45 -3.11 -2.60
CA MET A 267 17.50 -2.06 -1.60
C MET A 267 17.54 -2.63 -0.18
N SER A 268 18.47 -2.17 0.64
CA SER A 268 18.47 -2.46 2.07
C SER A 268 19.08 -1.31 2.86
N LYS A 269 18.64 -1.13 4.10
CA LYS A 269 19.20 -0.13 5.02
C LYS A 269 20.69 -0.40 5.33
N SER A 270 21.09 -1.67 5.32
CA SER A 270 22.49 -2.07 5.59
C SER A 270 23.46 -1.70 4.49
N LEU A 271 22.98 -1.48 3.26
CA LEU A 271 23.81 -1.05 2.12
C LEU A 271 23.89 0.49 2.00
N GLY A 272 23.18 1.25 2.84
CA GLY A 272 23.17 2.72 2.79
C GLY A 272 22.52 3.32 1.53
N ASN A 273 21.83 2.49 0.71
CA ASN A 273 21.19 2.87 -0.53
C ASN A 273 19.66 3.08 -0.37
N GLY A 274 19.21 3.31 0.86
CA GLY A 274 17.80 3.46 1.17
C GLY A 274 17.28 4.88 0.94
N TRP A 275 16.33 5.04 0.04
CA TRP A 275 15.55 6.27 -0.11
C TRP A 275 14.37 6.25 0.85
N LEU A 276 14.29 7.25 1.74
CA LEU A 276 13.17 7.36 2.68
C LEU A 276 11.94 7.93 1.98
N VAL A 277 10.78 7.39 2.32
CA VAL A 277 9.51 7.84 1.73
C VAL A 277 9.27 9.32 1.98
N LYS A 278 9.55 9.82 3.19
CA LYS A 278 9.45 11.24 3.52
C LYS A 278 10.28 12.14 2.61
N ASP A 279 11.48 11.69 2.19
CA ASP A 279 12.36 12.48 1.32
C ASP A 279 11.88 12.45 -0.14
N ILE A 280 11.32 11.31 -0.56
CA ILE A 280 10.73 11.15 -1.90
C ILE A 280 9.45 11.96 -2.03
N ARG A 281 8.59 11.98 -0.99
CA ARG A 281 7.38 12.82 -0.94
C ARG A 281 7.69 14.32 -1.00
N GLY A 282 8.85 14.72 -0.51
CA GLY A 282 9.35 16.09 -0.64
C GLY A 282 9.72 16.50 -2.07
N GLN A 283 9.87 15.52 -2.98
CA GLN A 283 10.30 15.73 -4.37
C GLN A 283 9.20 15.38 -5.39
N PHE A 284 8.38 14.37 -5.10
CA PHE A 284 7.36 13.83 -6.01
C PHE A 284 6.00 13.75 -5.34
N LYS A 285 4.95 14.07 -6.08
CA LYS A 285 3.56 13.96 -5.62
C LYS A 285 3.15 12.49 -5.40
N ALA A 286 2.16 12.27 -4.54
CA ALA A 286 1.61 10.95 -4.25
C ALA A 286 1.28 10.14 -5.51
N GLY A 287 0.58 10.73 -6.46
CA GLY A 287 0.19 10.08 -7.72
C GLY A 287 1.39 9.60 -8.54
N THR A 288 2.50 10.35 -8.55
CA THR A 288 3.75 9.96 -9.21
C THR A 288 4.34 8.70 -8.56
N ILE A 289 4.40 8.69 -7.22
CA ILE A 289 4.93 7.54 -6.47
C ILE A 289 4.04 6.32 -6.69
N ARG A 290 2.70 6.49 -6.64
CA ARG A 290 1.74 5.42 -6.91
C ARG A 290 1.85 4.90 -8.34
N TYR A 291 1.92 5.78 -9.33
CA TYR A 291 2.13 5.40 -10.73
C TYR A 291 3.39 4.57 -10.89
N PHE A 292 4.52 5.03 -10.36
CA PHE A 292 5.77 4.29 -10.40
C PHE A 292 5.61 2.88 -9.81
N MET A 293 5.01 2.75 -8.61
CA MET A 293 4.81 1.46 -7.95
C MET A 293 3.89 0.51 -8.72
N LEU A 294 2.87 1.05 -9.41
CA LEU A 294 1.86 0.30 -10.14
C LEU A 294 2.18 0.12 -11.63
N SER A 295 3.24 0.77 -12.15
CA SER A 295 3.66 0.67 -13.55
C SER A 295 4.25 -0.68 -13.93
N THR A 296 4.61 -1.50 -12.95
CA THR A 296 5.07 -2.87 -13.12
C THR A 296 4.15 -3.79 -12.33
N HIS A 297 3.84 -4.97 -12.90
CA HIS A 297 3.00 -5.96 -12.22
C HIS A 297 3.52 -6.23 -10.80
N TYR A 298 2.63 -6.27 -9.82
CA TYR A 298 3.01 -6.29 -8.40
C TYR A 298 3.98 -7.42 -8.03
N ARG A 299 3.89 -8.58 -8.69
CA ARG A 299 4.77 -9.74 -8.44
C ARG A 299 6.19 -9.57 -8.99
N ASN A 300 6.39 -8.70 -9.95
CA ASN A 300 7.70 -8.51 -10.59
C ASN A 300 8.57 -7.52 -9.78
N PRO A 301 9.88 -7.68 -9.80
CA PRO A 301 10.78 -6.67 -9.23
C PRO A 301 10.64 -5.33 -9.97
N LEU A 302 10.84 -4.24 -9.25
CA LEU A 302 10.75 -2.88 -9.76
C LEU A 302 12.08 -2.16 -9.54
N ASN A 303 12.66 -1.59 -10.59
CA ASN A 303 13.92 -0.87 -10.50
C ASN A 303 13.67 0.62 -10.26
N PHE A 304 14.15 1.12 -9.11
CA PHE A 304 14.03 2.52 -8.73
C PHE A 304 15.22 3.32 -9.25
N SER A 305 14.93 4.45 -9.85
CA SER A 305 15.88 5.51 -10.20
C SER A 305 15.16 6.86 -10.24
N VAL A 306 15.91 7.96 -10.13
CA VAL A 306 15.36 9.31 -10.30
C VAL A 306 14.75 9.48 -11.70
N ASP A 307 15.39 8.89 -12.73
CA ASP A 307 14.88 8.95 -14.10
C ASP A 307 13.55 8.21 -14.26
N SER A 308 13.39 7.05 -13.61
CA SER A 308 12.11 6.31 -13.61
C SER A 308 11.00 7.09 -12.89
N MET A 309 11.32 7.78 -11.79
CA MET A 309 10.38 8.65 -11.10
C MET A 309 9.99 9.88 -11.93
N THR A 310 10.96 10.52 -12.59
CA THR A 310 10.71 11.65 -13.50
C THR A 310 9.85 11.23 -14.71
N SER A 311 10.04 10.00 -15.21
CA SER A 311 9.20 9.45 -16.28
C SER A 311 7.78 9.17 -15.80
N ALA A 312 7.62 8.68 -14.57
CA ALA A 312 6.31 8.49 -13.93
C ALA A 312 5.59 9.85 -13.73
N GLU A 313 6.31 10.88 -13.29
CA GLU A 313 5.78 12.24 -13.11
C GLU A 313 5.19 12.79 -14.41
N LYS A 314 5.93 12.73 -15.52
CA LYS A 314 5.43 13.14 -16.84
C LYS A 314 4.18 12.38 -17.27
N SER A 315 4.09 11.11 -16.91
CA SER A 315 2.93 10.27 -17.21
C SER A 315 1.70 10.70 -16.41
N VAL A 316 1.87 10.96 -15.11
CA VAL A 316 0.80 11.46 -14.23
C VAL A 316 0.38 12.87 -14.63
N GLU A 317 1.32 13.75 -14.98
CA GLU A 317 1.02 15.10 -15.48
C GLU A 317 0.11 15.06 -16.72
N ARG A 318 0.36 14.15 -17.67
CA ARG A 318 -0.50 13.99 -18.85
C ARG A 318 -1.91 13.56 -18.48
N ILE A 319 -2.06 12.66 -17.51
CA ILE A 319 -3.37 12.21 -17.02
C ILE A 319 -4.10 13.37 -16.32
N SER A 320 -3.43 14.02 -15.38
CA SER A 320 -3.99 15.15 -14.62
C SER A 320 -4.38 16.33 -15.52
N LEU A 321 -3.56 16.63 -16.53
CA LEU A 321 -3.86 17.70 -17.49
C LEU A 321 -5.11 17.38 -18.30
N ALA A 322 -5.27 16.14 -18.76
CA ALA A 322 -6.47 15.74 -19.50
C ALA A 322 -7.72 15.81 -18.61
N GLU A 323 -7.65 15.32 -17.37
CA GLU A 323 -8.74 15.42 -16.38
C GLU A 323 -9.13 16.86 -16.13
N SER A 324 -8.17 17.72 -15.81
CA SER A 324 -8.38 19.13 -15.53
C SER A 324 -8.99 19.87 -16.74
N ASN A 325 -8.56 19.54 -17.98
CA ASN A 325 -9.13 20.12 -19.20
C ASN A 325 -10.60 19.73 -19.39
N VAL A 326 -10.94 18.46 -19.11
CA VAL A 326 -12.34 17.99 -19.20
C VAL A 326 -13.21 18.64 -18.14
N LYS A 327 -12.74 18.73 -16.87
CA LYS A 327 -13.43 19.43 -15.78
C LYS A 327 -13.72 20.88 -16.18
N HIS A 328 -12.70 21.61 -16.60
CA HIS A 328 -12.85 23.01 -17.00
C HIS A 328 -13.82 23.19 -18.17
N ARG A 329 -13.79 22.29 -19.17
CA ARG A 329 -14.71 22.35 -20.30
C ARG A 329 -16.17 22.11 -19.89
N LEU A 330 -16.38 21.24 -18.91
CA LEU A 330 -17.71 20.99 -18.34
C LEU A 330 -18.21 22.19 -17.53
N GLU A 331 -17.36 22.82 -16.73
CA GLU A 331 -17.67 24.03 -15.94
C GLU A 331 -18.07 25.23 -16.84
N LEU A 332 -17.42 25.37 -17.98
CA LEU A 332 -17.77 26.40 -18.96
C LEU A 332 -19.09 26.16 -19.71
N ALA A 333 -19.62 24.95 -19.62
CA ALA A 333 -20.92 24.66 -20.21
C ALA A 333 -22.01 25.38 -19.41
N ALA A 334 -22.89 26.12 -20.10
CA ALA A 334 -23.97 26.86 -19.45
C ALA A 334 -24.81 25.96 -18.54
N GLU A 335 -25.15 26.43 -17.34
CA GLU A 335 -26.11 25.76 -16.44
C GLU A 335 -27.40 25.45 -17.22
N GLY A 336 -27.74 24.16 -17.31
CA GLY A 336 -28.94 23.69 -18.03
C GLY A 336 -28.68 23.19 -19.47
N ALA A 337 -27.44 23.23 -19.99
CA ALA A 337 -27.08 22.57 -21.24
C ALA A 337 -27.04 21.04 -21.04
N GLN A 338 -28.20 20.41 -20.92
CA GLN A 338 -28.37 18.97 -20.90
C GLN A 338 -28.38 18.47 -22.35
N GLY A 339 -27.47 17.58 -22.69
CA GLY A 339 -27.46 16.78 -23.91
C GLY A 339 -27.40 15.31 -23.54
N GLU A 340 -27.73 14.44 -24.47
CA GLU A 340 -27.43 13.01 -24.33
C GLU A 340 -25.95 12.77 -24.69
N VAL A 341 -25.33 11.78 -24.03
CA VAL A 341 -23.99 11.34 -24.38
C VAL A 341 -24.02 10.81 -25.81
N SER A 342 -23.10 11.24 -26.67
CA SER A 342 -23.02 10.73 -28.02
C SER A 342 -22.73 9.22 -28.01
N SER A 343 -23.41 8.45 -28.89
CA SER A 343 -23.23 6.99 -28.94
C SER A 343 -21.77 6.60 -29.16
N GLU A 344 -21.05 7.34 -29.98
CA GLU A 344 -19.63 7.10 -30.26
C GLU A 344 -18.77 7.22 -28.98
N ILE A 345 -18.96 8.27 -28.19
CA ILE A 345 -18.22 8.48 -26.93
C ILE A 345 -18.61 7.41 -25.90
N ASN A 346 -19.90 7.11 -25.79
CA ASN A 346 -20.39 6.08 -24.86
C ASN A 346 -19.82 4.70 -25.17
N ASP A 347 -19.79 4.30 -26.46
CA ASP A 347 -19.24 3.00 -26.87
C ASP A 347 -17.74 2.91 -26.60
N LYS A 348 -16.98 3.98 -26.88
CA LYS A 348 -15.54 4.04 -26.62
C LYS A 348 -15.24 4.00 -25.11
N LEU A 349 -15.97 4.78 -24.29
CA LEU A 349 -15.82 4.76 -22.84
C LEU A 349 -16.14 3.39 -22.25
N SER A 350 -17.24 2.76 -22.70
CA SER A 350 -17.62 1.42 -22.27
C SER A 350 -16.51 0.40 -22.60
N ALA A 351 -15.90 0.49 -23.76
CA ALA A 351 -14.80 -0.38 -24.16
C ALA A 351 -13.53 -0.14 -23.29
N ILE A 352 -13.19 1.13 -22.99
CA ILE A 352 -12.04 1.49 -22.15
C ILE A 352 -12.23 0.96 -20.72
N VAL A 353 -13.39 1.21 -20.10
CA VAL A 353 -13.70 0.75 -18.75
C VAL A 353 -13.73 -0.77 -18.69
N ALA A 354 -14.36 -1.42 -19.67
CA ALA A 354 -14.37 -2.89 -19.75
C ALA A 354 -12.95 -3.48 -19.87
N ASN A 355 -12.07 -2.84 -20.67
CA ASN A 355 -10.67 -3.24 -20.76
C ASN A 355 -9.94 -3.05 -19.43
N PHE A 356 -10.12 -1.91 -18.74
CA PHE A 356 -9.56 -1.67 -17.42
C PHE A 356 -9.93 -2.80 -16.45
N HIS A 357 -11.23 -3.12 -16.35
CA HIS A 357 -11.68 -4.20 -15.47
C HIS A 357 -11.15 -5.57 -15.88
N ALA A 358 -11.08 -5.86 -17.17
CA ALA A 358 -10.52 -7.12 -17.65
C ALA A 358 -9.06 -7.30 -17.22
N ARG A 359 -8.26 -6.20 -17.22
CA ARG A 359 -6.87 -6.22 -16.76
C ARG A 359 -6.77 -6.33 -15.24
N MET A 360 -7.59 -5.60 -14.51
CA MET A 360 -7.63 -5.69 -13.05
C MET A 360 -8.08 -7.07 -12.57
N GLN A 361 -9.02 -7.71 -13.27
CA GLN A 361 -9.49 -9.06 -12.98
C GLN A 361 -8.47 -10.15 -13.31
N ASP A 362 -7.44 -9.85 -14.08
CA ASP A 362 -6.33 -10.76 -14.38
C ASP A 362 -5.17 -10.52 -13.40
N ASP A 363 -5.33 -10.91 -12.14
CA ASP A 363 -4.30 -10.83 -11.11
C ASP A 363 -3.80 -9.40 -10.86
N PHE A 364 -4.72 -8.44 -10.84
CA PHE A 364 -4.43 -7.02 -10.62
C PHE A 364 -3.34 -6.49 -11.56
N ASN A 365 -3.47 -6.75 -12.85
CA ASN A 365 -2.50 -6.33 -13.88
C ASN A 365 -2.56 -4.82 -14.10
N THR A 366 -1.99 -4.07 -13.15
CA THR A 366 -2.00 -2.60 -13.15
C THR A 366 -1.26 -1.97 -14.34
N PRO A 367 -0.12 -2.49 -14.86
CA PRO A 367 0.50 -1.89 -16.04
C PRO A 367 -0.43 -1.86 -17.26
N ASP A 368 -1.18 -2.95 -17.50
CA ASP A 368 -2.14 -2.97 -18.60
C ASP A 368 -3.40 -2.13 -18.27
N ALA A 369 -3.83 -2.09 -17.01
CA ALA A 369 -4.92 -1.20 -16.57
C ALA A 369 -4.56 0.29 -16.74
N ILE A 370 -3.32 0.68 -16.49
CA ILE A 370 -2.79 2.03 -16.75
C ILE A 370 -2.86 2.36 -18.25
N THR A 371 -2.71 1.37 -19.13
CA THR A 371 -2.89 1.59 -20.57
C THR A 371 -4.32 2.06 -20.90
N ALA A 372 -5.34 1.51 -20.24
CA ALA A 372 -6.71 1.99 -20.39
C ALA A 372 -6.90 3.44 -19.92
N MET A 373 -6.14 3.89 -18.90
CA MET A 373 -6.13 5.32 -18.51
C MET A 373 -5.57 6.20 -19.64
N PHE A 374 -4.55 5.76 -20.37
CA PHE A 374 -4.03 6.51 -21.53
C PHE A 374 -4.95 6.47 -22.74
N ASP A 375 -5.71 5.38 -22.93
CA ASP A 375 -6.77 5.35 -23.94
C ASP A 375 -7.85 6.37 -23.63
N TRP A 376 -8.23 6.49 -22.33
CA TRP A 376 -9.10 7.56 -21.85
C TRP A 376 -8.50 8.97 -22.10
N VAL A 377 -7.22 9.20 -21.81
CA VAL A 377 -6.54 10.49 -22.10
C VAL A 377 -6.63 10.83 -23.58
N SER A 378 -6.44 9.84 -24.45
CA SER A 378 -6.51 10.03 -25.90
C SER A 378 -7.94 10.40 -26.35
N LEU A 379 -8.95 9.71 -25.82
CA LEU A 379 -10.36 10.01 -26.08
C LEU A 379 -10.75 11.38 -25.54
N ALA A 380 -10.33 11.73 -24.31
CA ALA A 380 -10.58 13.03 -23.70
C ALA A 380 -10.04 14.17 -24.56
N ASN A 381 -8.76 14.07 -25.02
CA ASN A 381 -8.15 15.07 -25.87
C ASN A 381 -8.86 15.19 -27.24
N HIS A 382 -9.31 14.07 -27.81
CA HIS A 382 -10.09 14.08 -29.06
C HIS A 382 -11.43 14.78 -28.87
N THR A 383 -12.15 14.49 -27.78
CA THR A 383 -13.44 15.12 -27.45
C THR A 383 -13.28 16.62 -27.17
N LEU A 384 -12.21 17.01 -26.46
CA LEU A 384 -11.89 18.42 -26.22
C LEU A 384 -11.62 19.24 -27.48
N ALA A 385 -11.07 18.60 -28.51
CA ALA A 385 -10.82 19.23 -29.81
C ALA A 385 -12.09 19.35 -30.66
N ASN A 386 -13.16 18.61 -30.32
CA ASN A 386 -14.44 18.69 -31.02
C ASN A 386 -15.32 19.82 -30.44
N ASN A 387 -15.53 20.87 -31.22
CA ASN A 387 -16.37 22.01 -30.80
C ASN A 387 -17.87 21.67 -30.68
N GLU A 388 -18.30 20.55 -31.25
CA GLU A 388 -19.71 20.08 -31.21
C GLU A 388 -19.97 19.08 -30.07
N ALA A 389 -18.93 18.72 -29.28
CA ALA A 389 -19.08 17.82 -28.15
C ALA A 389 -20.04 18.39 -27.10
N ALA A 390 -20.99 17.55 -26.68
CA ALA A 390 -21.99 17.95 -25.70
C ALA A 390 -21.42 17.98 -24.27
N PRO A 391 -21.95 18.79 -23.35
CA PRO A 391 -21.57 18.75 -21.92
C PRO A 391 -21.70 17.34 -21.32
N ALA A 392 -22.67 16.56 -21.74
CA ALA A 392 -22.88 15.18 -21.32
C ALA A 392 -21.68 14.26 -21.69
N ASP A 393 -20.99 14.52 -22.80
CA ASP A 393 -19.81 13.76 -23.19
C ASP A 393 -18.66 13.98 -22.19
N PHE A 394 -18.47 15.22 -21.73
CA PHE A 394 -17.45 15.56 -20.73
C PHE A 394 -17.79 15.00 -19.36
N ALA A 395 -19.07 15.01 -18.97
CA ALA A 395 -19.53 14.38 -17.72
C ALA A 395 -19.27 12.86 -17.76
N ALA A 396 -19.60 12.20 -18.87
CA ALA A 396 -19.34 10.76 -19.04
C ALA A 396 -17.83 10.42 -19.01
N LEU A 397 -16.97 11.26 -19.61
CA LEU A 397 -15.52 11.14 -19.53
C LEU A 397 -15.06 11.21 -18.08
N LEU A 398 -15.52 12.17 -17.27
CA LEU A 398 -15.13 12.30 -15.86
C LEU A 398 -15.64 11.14 -15.01
N GLN A 399 -16.84 10.64 -15.28
CA GLN A 399 -17.38 9.46 -14.59
C GLN A 399 -16.50 8.23 -14.83
N ALA A 400 -16.16 7.93 -16.10
CA ALA A 400 -15.30 6.80 -16.44
C ALA A 400 -13.89 6.95 -15.86
N PHE A 401 -13.34 8.17 -15.86
CA PHE A 401 -12.07 8.47 -15.21
C PHE A 401 -12.14 8.21 -13.71
N GLY A 402 -13.15 8.74 -13.03
CA GLY A 402 -13.36 8.56 -11.59
C GLY A 402 -13.43 7.10 -11.18
N GLU A 403 -14.11 6.25 -11.99
CA GLU A 403 -14.21 4.81 -11.77
C GLU A 403 -12.82 4.14 -11.78
N MET A 404 -11.99 4.43 -12.78
CA MET A 404 -10.64 3.87 -12.88
C MET A 404 -9.69 4.47 -11.82
N ASN A 405 -9.78 5.79 -11.58
CA ASN A 405 -8.92 6.48 -10.64
C ASN A 405 -9.24 6.14 -9.18
N ALA A 406 -10.48 5.77 -8.86
CA ALA A 406 -10.85 5.29 -7.52
C ALA A 406 -10.01 4.07 -7.09
N VAL A 407 -9.58 3.24 -8.04
CA VAL A 407 -8.70 2.08 -7.81
C VAL A 407 -7.23 2.49 -7.74
N LEU A 408 -6.73 3.15 -8.77
CA LEU A 408 -5.31 3.43 -8.93
C LEU A 408 -4.85 4.65 -8.10
N ARG A 409 -5.74 5.64 -7.93
CA ARG A 409 -5.49 6.90 -7.20
C ARG A 409 -4.24 7.62 -7.68
N LEU A 410 -4.13 7.76 -9.01
CA LEU A 410 -3.00 8.45 -9.66
C LEU A 410 -3.12 9.97 -9.57
N THR A 411 -4.36 10.48 -9.49
CA THR A 411 -4.66 11.89 -9.20
C THR A 411 -5.51 11.93 -7.93
N PRO A 412 -4.91 11.75 -6.75
CA PRO A 412 -5.65 11.83 -5.50
C PRO A 412 -6.18 13.26 -5.30
N GLU A 413 -7.43 13.37 -4.84
CA GLU A 413 -8.11 14.65 -4.56
C GLU A 413 -7.49 15.42 -3.37
N LEU A 414 -6.34 15.01 -2.88
CA LEU A 414 -5.65 15.60 -1.75
C LEU A 414 -5.13 17.00 -2.13
N GLU A 415 -5.67 18.02 -1.51
CA GLU A 415 -5.22 19.42 -1.45
C GLU A 415 -5.95 20.49 -2.30
N GLU A 416 -7.03 20.18 -3.02
CA GLU A 416 -7.74 21.26 -3.75
C GLU A 416 -8.59 22.16 -2.84
N GLU A 417 -9.12 21.69 -1.71
CA GLU A 417 -10.13 22.47 -0.96
C GLU A 417 -9.57 23.69 -0.19
N ILE A 418 -8.38 23.63 0.40
CA ILE A 418 -7.88 24.73 1.26
C ILE A 418 -7.11 25.79 0.46
N ALA A 419 -6.44 25.40 -0.62
CA ALA A 419 -5.74 26.35 -1.49
C ALA A 419 -6.62 26.90 -2.63
N GLY A 420 -7.75 26.24 -2.91
CA GLY A 420 -8.68 26.61 -3.97
C GLY A 420 -9.33 27.97 -3.71
N GLU A 421 -9.90 28.19 -2.55
CA GLU A 421 -10.61 29.44 -2.22
C GLU A 421 -9.71 30.69 -2.30
N GLU A 422 -8.49 30.62 -1.77
CA GLU A 422 -7.53 31.75 -1.82
C GLU A 422 -7.03 31.99 -3.25
N VAL A 423 -6.73 30.92 -3.99
CA VAL A 423 -6.32 31.00 -5.39
C VAL A 423 -7.47 31.54 -6.27
N GLU A 424 -8.68 31.05 -6.10
CA GLU A 424 -9.86 31.52 -6.82
C GLU A 424 -10.16 32.99 -6.52
N ARG A 425 -10.03 33.41 -5.27
CA ARG A 425 -10.16 34.80 -4.85
C ARG A 425 -9.14 35.69 -5.56
N LEU A 426 -7.86 35.31 -5.57
CA LEU A 426 -6.78 36.03 -6.25
C LEU A 426 -6.98 36.06 -7.77
N ILE A 427 -7.47 34.99 -8.37
CA ILE A 427 -7.79 34.92 -9.80
C ILE A 427 -8.94 35.87 -10.13
N ALA A 428 -10.02 35.85 -9.35
CA ALA A 428 -11.16 36.79 -9.53
C ALA A 428 -10.72 38.25 -9.41
N GLU A 429 -9.90 38.57 -8.41
CA GLU A 429 -9.33 39.90 -8.22
C GLU A 429 -8.44 40.30 -9.41
N ARG A 430 -7.63 39.37 -9.97
CA ARG A 430 -6.82 39.68 -11.16
C ARG A 430 -7.68 39.94 -12.39
N VAL A 431 -8.75 39.19 -12.59
CA VAL A 431 -9.69 39.42 -13.71
C VAL A 431 -10.31 40.82 -13.60
N GLU A 432 -10.72 41.20 -12.40
CA GLU A 432 -11.28 42.54 -12.13
C GLU A 432 -10.25 43.66 -12.33
N ALA A 433 -9.01 43.45 -11.86
CA ALA A 433 -7.91 44.38 -12.09
C ALA A 433 -7.63 44.59 -13.59
N ARG A 434 -7.64 43.53 -14.39
CA ARG A 434 -7.47 43.62 -15.86
C ARG A 434 -8.64 44.35 -16.54
N LYS A 435 -9.87 44.06 -16.12
CA LYS A 435 -11.08 44.73 -16.62
C LYS A 435 -11.02 46.24 -16.35
N ASN A 436 -10.50 46.62 -15.19
CA ASN A 436 -10.33 48.04 -14.78
C ASN A 436 -9.02 48.66 -15.29
N LYS A 437 -8.25 47.95 -16.14
CA LYS A 437 -6.94 48.36 -16.69
C LYS A 437 -5.89 48.68 -15.61
N ASN A 438 -6.04 48.07 -14.41
CA ASN A 438 -5.06 48.15 -13.33
C ASN A 438 -3.99 47.04 -13.52
N TRP A 439 -3.06 47.33 -14.43
CA TRP A 439 -2.02 46.37 -14.83
C TRP A 439 -1.04 46.08 -13.69
N SER A 440 -0.72 47.06 -12.86
CA SER A 440 0.17 46.90 -11.71
C SER A 440 -0.38 45.82 -10.74
N ARG A 441 -1.66 45.94 -10.35
CA ARG A 441 -2.28 44.96 -9.46
C ARG A 441 -2.40 43.56 -10.09
N SER A 442 -2.69 43.52 -11.39
CA SER A 442 -2.74 42.24 -12.14
C SER A 442 -1.39 41.51 -12.14
N ASP A 443 -0.28 42.25 -12.26
CA ASP A 443 1.08 41.68 -12.23
C ASP A 443 1.49 41.28 -10.81
N GLU A 444 1.16 42.08 -9.79
CA GLU A 444 1.37 41.70 -8.38
C GLU A 444 0.70 40.38 -8.03
N ILE A 445 -0.58 40.22 -8.41
CA ILE A 445 -1.34 39.01 -8.16
C ILE A 445 -0.73 37.80 -8.91
N ARG A 446 -0.27 37.99 -10.14
CA ARG A 446 0.44 36.94 -10.89
C ARG A 446 1.69 36.49 -10.16
N ASP A 447 2.47 37.42 -9.61
CA ASP A 447 3.69 37.13 -8.88
C ASP A 447 3.39 36.51 -7.52
N GLU A 448 2.28 36.88 -6.87
CA GLU A 448 1.78 36.25 -5.64
C GLU A 448 1.36 34.79 -5.88
N LEU A 449 0.57 34.55 -6.92
CA LEU A 449 0.19 33.20 -7.35
C LEU A 449 1.42 32.39 -7.77
N GLY A 450 2.39 33.00 -8.44
CA GLY A 450 3.66 32.38 -8.78
C GLY A 450 4.48 31.93 -7.56
N ARG A 451 4.45 32.70 -6.46
CA ARG A 451 5.06 32.32 -5.16
C ARG A 451 4.32 31.21 -4.46
N LEU A 452 3.01 31.09 -4.66
CA LEU A 452 2.18 29.97 -4.20
C LEU A 452 2.31 28.73 -5.10
N GLY A 453 3.22 28.76 -6.09
CA GLY A 453 3.41 27.65 -7.03
C GLY A 453 2.32 27.54 -8.09
N ILE A 454 1.52 28.58 -8.31
CA ILE A 454 0.43 28.61 -9.29
C ILE A 454 0.93 29.25 -10.59
N LEU A 455 0.72 28.56 -11.70
CA LEU A 455 0.94 29.08 -13.06
C LEU A 455 -0.40 29.47 -13.69
N LEU A 456 -0.46 30.67 -14.21
CA LEU A 456 -1.64 31.15 -14.95
C LEU A 456 -1.41 30.99 -16.45
N GLU A 457 -2.41 30.46 -17.15
CA GLU A 457 -2.43 30.34 -18.61
C GLU A 457 -3.64 31.08 -19.16
N ASP A 458 -3.41 32.11 -20.00
CA ASP A 458 -4.48 32.79 -20.70
C ASP A 458 -4.88 31.95 -21.93
N THR A 459 -6.09 31.42 -21.95
CA THR A 459 -6.61 30.65 -23.09
C THR A 459 -7.71 31.40 -23.82
N PRO A 460 -8.04 31.05 -25.09
CA PRO A 460 -9.16 31.65 -25.82
C PRO A 460 -10.54 31.47 -25.10
N GLN A 461 -10.65 30.48 -24.22
CA GLN A 461 -11.85 30.16 -23.46
C GLN A 461 -11.86 30.79 -22.06
N GLY A 462 -10.81 31.48 -21.64
CA GLY A 462 -10.68 32.13 -20.33
C GLY A 462 -9.31 31.89 -19.69
N MET A 463 -9.11 32.46 -18.51
CA MET A 463 -7.89 32.26 -17.75
C MET A 463 -7.93 30.92 -17.00
N ARG A 464 -6.85 30.19 -17.08
CA ARG A 464 -6.65 28.91 -16.45
C ARG A 464 -5.45 28.96 -15.51
N TRP A 465 -5.49 28.16 -14.47
CA TRP A 465 -4.37 28.00 -13.57
C TRP A 465 -4.00 26.53 -13.33
N ARG A 466 -2.75 26.28 -13.03
CA ARG A 466 -2.26 24.99 -12.54
C ARG A 466 -1.14 25.20 -11.53
N ARG A 467 -0.94 24.25 -10.64
CA ARG A 467 0.25 24.25 -9.77
C ARG A 467 1.50 23.88 -10.57
N LYS A 468 2.64 24.47 -10.18
CA LYS A 468 3.97 24.13 -10.71
C LYS A 468 4.33 22.69 -10.40
#